data_c746298e453042e2e34f4aabd803824c
#
_entry.id   c746298e453042e2e34f4aabd803824c
#
_cell.length_a   1.000
_cell.length_b   1.000
_cell.length_c   1.000
_cell.angle_alpha   90.00
_cell.angle_beta   90.00
_cell.angle_gamma   90.00
#
_symmetry.space_group_name_H-M   'P 1'
#
loop_
_entity.id
_entity.type
_entity.pdbx_description
1 polymer ?
#
loop_
_entity_poly.entity_id
_entity_poly.type
_entity_poly.pdbx_seq_one_letter_code
_entity_poly.pdbx_strand_id
1 'polypeptide(L)'
;KKARLSVREALSIAIQACMGIEAAHNNHIIHRDIKPQNIIISKDGKVKVTDFGIAKAATSNTITSNVMGSVHYTSPEQARGGYSDEKSDIYSLGITMFEMLTGRVPFNGETTVAIAIKHIQEEMPSPKEFVPEIPSSVASIVLKCCQKSPDRRYQNMAELIADLKQSLINPEEDFVVNTDPDMEGGTRMISDEDMAQIKRKVPYQGG
;
A
#
# COMPACT_ATOMS: atom_id res chain seq x y z
N LYS A 1 -24.78 7.96 8.30
CA LYS A 1 -23.46 8.59 8.46
C LYS A 1 -22.51 7.53 8.99
N LYS A 2 -21.60 7.01 8.18
CA LYS A 2 -20.59 6.04 8.61
C LYS A 2 -19.66 6.76 9.59
N ALA A 3 -19.67 6.37 10.86
CA ALA A 3 -18.73 6.88 11.84
C ALA A 3 -17.34 6.36 11.48
N ARG A 4 -16.32 7.24 11.46
CA ARG A 4 -14.92 6.83 11.36
C ARG A 4 -14.54 6.01 12.60
N LEU A 5 -13.57 5.13 12.45
CA LEU A 5 -12.96 4.42 13.57
C LEU A 5 -11.95 5.31 14.30
N SER A 6 -11.71 5.04 15.56
CA SER A 6 -10.55 5.59 16.24
C SER A 6 -9.25 5.06 15.60
N VAL A 7 -8.17 5.82 15.72
CA VAL A 7 -6.86 5.40 15.20
C VAL A 7 -6.45 4.03 15.75
N ARG A 8 -6.64 3.81 17.06
CA ARG A 8 -6.29 2.55 17.70
C ARG A 8 -7.09 1.37 17.18
N GLU A 9 -8.40 1.55 16.95
CA GLU A 9 -9.26 0.51 16.35
C GLU A 9 -8.82 0.21 14.92
N ALA A 10 -8.62 1.26 14.11
CA ALA A 10 -8.18 1.10 12.72
C ALA A 10 -6.84 0.36 12.61
N LEU A 11 -5.85 0.70 13.46
CA LEU A 11 -4.56 0.02 13.49
C LEU A 11 -4.68 -1.43 13.95
N SER A 12 -5.48 -1.71 14.99
CA SER A 12 -5.71 -3.08 15.46
C SER A 12 -6.33 -3.95 14.38
N ILE A 13 -7.32 -3.43 13.66
CA ILE A 13 -7.95 -4.13 12.53
C ILE A 13 -6.95 -4.35 11.40
N ALA A 14 -6.19 -3.32 11.04
CA ALA A 14 -5.20 -3.40 9.96
C ALA A 14 -4.11 -4.44 10.27
N ILE A 15 -3.56 -4.47 11.49
CA ILE A 15 -2.55 -5.45 11.89
C ILE A 15 -3.09 -6.87 11.76
N GLN A 16 -4.29 -7.14 12.27
CA GLN A 16 -4.88 -8.47 12.20
C GLN A 16 -5.22 -8.88 10.75
N ALA A 17 -5.72 -7.95 9.94
CA ALA A 17 -5.95 -8.18 8.52
C ALA A 17 -4.64 -8.49 7.78
N CYS A 18 -3.56 -7.72 8.04
CA CYS A 18 -2.23 -7.98 7.49
C CYS A 18 -1.75 -9.39 7.82
N MET A 19 -1.90 -9.85 9.07
CA MET A 19 -1.49 -11.21 9.47
C MET A 19 -2.24 -12.29 8.68
N GLY A 20 -3.53 -12.10 8.45
CA GLY A 20 -4.32 -13.02 7.63
C GLY A 20 -3.91 -13.02 6.15
N ILE A 21 -3.63 -11.84 5.61
CA ILE A 21 -3.17 -11.68 4.21
C ILE A 21 -1.75 -12.22 4.06
N GLU A 22 -0.85 -11.98 5.01
CA GLU A 22 0.51 -12.52 5.02
C GLU A 22 0.50 -14.06 4.96
N ALA A 23 -0.36 -14.70 5.75
CA ALA A 23 -0.51 -16.15 5.72
C ALA A 23 -0.95 -16.66 4.33
N ALA A 24 -1.79 -15.92 3.62
CA ALA A 24 -2.16 -16.24 2.24
C ALA A 24 -1.01 -16.02 1.26
N HIS A 25 -0.30 -14.89 1.37
CA HIS A 25 0.87 -14.57 0.52
C HIS A 25 1.97 -15.62 0.67
N ASN A 26 2.24 -16.09 1.89
CA ASN A 26 3.21 -17.17 2.15
C ASN A 26 2.82 -18.50 1.49
N ASN A 27 1.56 -18.66 1.10
CA ASN A 27 1.05 -19.79 0.32
C ASN A 27 0.80 -19.44 -1.16
N HIS A 28 1.40 -18.33 -1.64
CA HIS A 28 1.27 -17.82 -3.02
C HIS A 28 -0.16 -17.49 -3.44
N ILE A 29 -1.01 -17.09 -2.48
CA ILE A 29 -2.38 -16.69 -2.72
C ILE A 29 -2.47 -15.17 -2.59
N ILE A 30 -2.78 -14.48 -3.68
CA ILE A 30 -3.04 -13.04 -3.70
C ILE A 30 -4.54 -12.82 -3.57
N HIS A 31 -4.95 -11.89 -2.70
CA HIS A 31 -6.37 -11.66 -2.41
C HIS A 31 -7.09 -10.95 -3.56
N ARG A 32 -6.52 -9.88 -4.11
CA ARG A 32 -7.00 -9.10 -5.28
C ARG A 32 -8.29 -8.31 -5.08
N ASP A 33 -8.94 -8.39 -3.91
CA ASP A 33 -10.20 -7.68 -3.63
C ASP A 33 -10.31 -7.25 -2.16
N ILE A 34 -9.22 -6.69 -1.61
CA ILE A 34 -9.22 -6.17 -0.24
C ILE A 34 -10.06 -4.91 -0.18
N LYS A 35 -11.03 -4.92 0.71
CA LYS A 35 -11.97 -3.82 0.98
C LYS A 35 -12.68 -4.06 2.31
N PRO A 36 -13.31 -3.04 2.92
CA PRO A 36 -13.99 -3.20 4.20
C PRO A 36 -15.03 -4.33 4.24
N GLN A 37 -15.74 -4.57 3.13
CA GLN A 37 -16.77 -5.61 3.04
C GLN A 37 -16.22 -7.02 3.19
N ASN A 38 -14.92 -7.22 2.89
CA ASN A 38 -14.22 -8.50 2.99
C ASN A 38 -13.41 -8.63 4.28
N ILE A 39 -13.54 -7.69 5.20
CA ILE A 39 -12.93 -7.71 6.53
C ILE A 39 -14.04 -7.85 7.56
N ILE A 40 -14.14 -9.01 8.17
CA ILE A 40 -15.16 -9.34 9.17
C ILE A 40 -14.56 -9.23 10.56
N ILE A 41 -15.24 -8.52 11.44
CA ILE A 41 -14.87 -8.36 12.84
C ILE A 41 -15.88 -9.13 13.68
N SER A 42 -15.42 -10.11 14.44
CA SER A 42 -16.26 -10.85 15.38
C SER A 42 -16.55 -10.03 16.64
N LYS A 43 -17.54 -10.45 17.42
CA LYS A 43 -17.95 -9.76 18.67
C LYS A 43 -16.82 -9.70 19.71
N ASP A 44 -15.91 -10.65 19.67
CA ASP A 44 -14.71 -10.72 20.53
C ASP A 44 -13.48 -9.99 19.95
N GLY A 45 -13.69 -9.19 18.89
CA GLY A 45 -12.66 -8.33 18.29
C GLY A 45 -11.67 -9.05 17.38
N LYS A 46 -11.92 -10.30 17.00
CA LYS A 46 -11.08 -11.03 16.03
C LYS A 46 -11.44 -10.61 14.61
N VAL A 47 -10.40 -10.36 13.81
CA VAL A 47 -10.53 -9.96 12.42
C VAL A 47 -10.24 -11.14 11.51
N LYS A 48 -11.10 -11.32 10.51
CA LYS A 48 -10.94 -12.31 9.43
C LYS A 48 -11.06 -11.62 8.08
N VAL A 49 -10.17 -11.96 7.17
CA VAL A 49 -10.26 -11.57 5.76
C VAL A 49 -10.93 -12.69 4.98
N THR A 50 -11.92 -12.36 4.19
CA THR A 50 -12.78 -13.31 3.46
C THR A 50 -12.79 -12.96 1.98
N ASP A 51 -13.44 -13.83 1.18
CA ASP A 51 -13.67 -13.61 -0.25
C ASP A 51 -12.40 -13.33 -1.06
N PHE A 52 -11.41 -14.22 -0.91
CA PHE A 52 -10.22 -14.19 -1.74
C PHE A 52 -10.62 -14.26 -3.23
N GLY A 53 -10.12 -13.31 -4.02
CA GLY A 53 -10.56 -13.04 -5.40
C GLY A 53 -10.18 -14.10 -6.45
N ILE A 54 -10.25 -15.38 -6.08
CA ILE A 54 -9.95 -16.52 -6.96
C ILE A 54 -10.81 -16.49 -8.23
N ALA A 55 -12.05 -15.98 -8.15
CA ALA A 55 -12.98 -15.86 -9.26
C ALA A 55 -12.66 -14.73 -10.24
N LYS A 56 -11.89 -13.70 -9.86
CA LYS A 56 -11.57 -12.56 -10.72
C LYS A 56 -10.50 -12.85 -11.77
N ALA A 57 -9.74 -13.93 -11.62
CA ALA A 57 -8.73 -14.34 -12.59
C ALA A 57 -9.35 -14.99 -13.86
N ALA A 58 -10.61 -15.42 -13.84
CA ALA A 58 -11.23 -16.20 -14.88
C ALA A 58 -12.23 -15.46 -15.79
N THR A 59 -12.63 -14.22 -15.46
CA THR A 59 -13.68 -13.54 -16.24
C THR A 59 -13.32 -12.08 -16.50
N SER A 60 -12.62 -11.85 -17.59
CA SER A 60 -12.24 -10.51 -18.08
C SER A 60 -13.38 -9.70 -18.68
N ASN A 61 -14.65 -10.17 -18.71
CA ASN A 61 -15.71 -9.53 -19.52
C ASN A 61 -17.08 -9.36 -18.86
N THR A 62 -17.25 -9.52 -17.55
CA THR A 62 -18.59 -9.29 -16.98
C THR A 62 -18.51 -8.20 -15.91
N ILE A 63 -18.89 -6.99 -16.29
CA ILE A 63 -19.14 -5.87 -15.37
C ILE A 63 -20.46 -6.16 -14.63
N THR A 64 -20.38 -6.83 -13.49
CA THR A 64 -21.51 -7.01 -12.57
C THR A 64 -21.50 -5.92 -11.50
N SER A 65 -22.64 -5.65 -10.89
CA SER A 65 -22.85 -4.59 -9.88
C SER A 65 -21.87 -4.61 -8.70
N ASN A 66 -21.23 -5.76 -8.42
CA ASN A 66 -20.15 -5.89 -7.42
C ASN A 66 -18.85 -5.17 -7.82
N VAL A 67 -18.67 -4.85 -9.09
CA VAL A 67 -17.48 -4.13 -9.60
C VAL A 67 -17.50 -2.66 -9.16
N MET A 68 -18.68 -2.07 -9.01
CA MET A 68 -18.81 -0.66 -8.64
C MET A 68 -18.23 -0.34 -7.26
N GLY A 69 -18.38 -1.25 -6.29
CA GLY A 69 -17.80 -1.06 -4.94
C GLY A 69 -16.31 -1.34 -4.87
N SER A 70 -15.82 -2.28 -5.66
CA SER A 70 -14.41 -2.71 -5.64
C SER A 70 -13.45 -1.73 -6.31
N VAL A 71 -13.91 -0.93 -7.27
CA VAL A 71 -13.05 0.03 -7.99
C VAL A 71 -12.42 1.07 -7.07
N HIS A 72 -13.07 1.42 -5.97
CA HIS A 72 -12.53 2.37 -4.98
C HIS A 72 -11.27 1.89 -4.26
N TYR A 73 -10.97 0.59 -4.31
CA TYR A 73 -9.83 -0.04 -3.63
C TYR A 73 -8.83 -0.65 -4.61
N THR A 74 -9.08 -0.51 -5.91
CA THR A 74 -8.26 -1.09 -6.97
C THR A 74 -6.90 -0.41 -7.06
N SER A 75 -5.83 -1.20 -7.15
CA SER A 75 -4.49 -0.66 -7.35
C SER A 75 -4.30 -0.09 -8.76
N PRO A 76 -3.35 0.85 -8.96
CA PRO A 76 -3.06 1.41 -10.28
C PRO A 76 -2.77 0.36 -11.35
N GLU A 77 -1.99 -0.68 -11.02
CA GLU A 77 -1.66 -1.79 -11.92
C GLU A 77 -2.89 -2.62 -12.28
N GLN A 78 -3.78 -2.90 -11.32
CA GLN A 78 -5.05 -3.58 -11.59
C GLN A 78 -5.98 -2.73 -12.47
N ALA A 79 -6.04 -1.42 -12.21
CA ALA A 79 -6.84 -0.49 -12.99
C ALA A 79 -6.39 -0.42 -14.46
N ARG A 80 -5.09 -0.63 -14.72
CA ARG A 80 -4.52 -0.74 -16.08
C ARG A 80 -4.72 -2.12 -16.71
N GLY A 81 -5.33 -3.07 -16.02
CA GLY A 81 -5.45 -4.47 -16.48
C GLY A 81 -4.14 -5.25 -16.38
N GLY A 82 -3.22 -4.78 -15.56
CA GLY A 82 -1.92 -5.42 -15.33
C GLY A 82 -1.96 -6.56 -14.32
N TYR A 83 -0.80 -7.11 -14.07
CA TYR A 83 -0.59 -8.20 -13.12
C TYR A 83 -0.77 -7.71 -11.68
N SER A 84 -1.46 -8.50 -10.86
CA SER A 84 -1.64 -8.28 -9.42
C SER A 84 -0.74 -9.19 -8.62
N ASP A 85 -0.02 -8.61 -7.69
CA ASP A 85 0.85 -9.30 -6.73
C ASP A 85 0.52 -8.89 -5.27
N GLU A 86 1.39 -9.25 -4.35
CA GLU A 86 1.27 -8.90 -2.94
C GLU A 86 1.21 -7.38 -2.71
N LYS A 87 1.90 -6.60 -3.54
CA LYS A 87 1.94 -5.13 -3.45
C LYS A 87 0.62 -4.48 -3.89
N SER A 88 -0.18 -5.18 -4.72
CA SER A 88 -1.55 -4.77 -5.05
C SER A 88 -2.47 -4.87 -3.83
N ASP A 89 -2.35 -5.95 -3.05
CA ASP A 89 -3.09 -6.12 -1.80
C ASP A 89 -2.69 -5.06 -0.75
N ILE A 90 -1.41 -4.70 -0.68
CA ILE A 90 -0.91 -3.62 0.20
C ILE A 90 -1.56 -2.29 -0.16
N TYR A 91 -1.65 -1.96 -1.46
CA TYR A 91 -2.34 -0.75 -1.91
C TYR A 91 -3.81 -0.73 -1.48
N SER A 92 -4.55 -1.81 -1.76
CA SER A 92 -5.97 -1.92 -1.42
C SER A 92 -6.21 -1.84 0.09
N LEU A 93 -5.30 -2.38 0.90
CA LEU A 93 -5.35 -2.25 2.35
C LEU A 93 -5.07 -0.81 2.79
N GLY A 94 -4.15 -0.10 2.14
CA GLY A 94 -3.90 1.32 2.38
C GLY A 94 -5.13 2.19 2.14
N ILE A 95 -5.86 1.95 1.05
CA ILE A 95 -7.15 2.61 0.78
C ILE A 95 -8.19 2.26 1.84
N THR A 96 -8.24 1.00 2.25
CA THR A 96 -9.15 0.54 3.33
C THR A 96 -8.83 1.23 4.65
N MET A 97 -7.56 1.37 4.99
CA MET A 97 -7.12 2.11 6.19
C MET A 97 -7.50 3.59 6.11
N PHE A 98 -7.31 4.22 4.94
CA PHE A 98 -7.73 5.61 4.72
C PHE A 98 -9.22 5.77 5.02
N GLU A 99 -10.07 4.88 4.50
CA GLU A 99 -11.52 4.93 4.76
C GLU A 99 -11.86 4.68 6.23
N MET A 100 -11.21 3.72 6.89
CA MET A 100 -11.41 3.48 8.33
C MET A 100 -11.11 4.72 9.17
N LEU A 101 -10.05 5.45 8.83
CA LEU A 101 -9.56 6.62 9.56
C LEU A 101 -10.36 7.89 9.27
N THR A 102 -10.83 8.07 8.03
CA THR A 102 -11.46 9.33 7.57
C THR A 102 -12.97 9.22 7.37
N GLY A 103 -13.50 7.99 7.28
CA GLY A 103 -14.92 7.73 6.97
C GLY A 103 -15.27 7.94 5.49
N ARG A 104 -14.28 8.08 4.61
CA ARG A 104 -14.45 8.27 3.16
C ARG A 104 -13.35 7.61 2.35
N VAL A 105 -13.64 7.25 1.12
CA VAL A 105 -12.61 6.84 0.16
C VAL A 105 -11.84 8.05 -0.37
N PRO A 106 -10.53 7.91 -0.72
CA PRO A 106 -9.74 9.04 -1.21
C PRO A 106 -10.17 9.52 -2.59
N PHE A 107 -10.56 8.59 -3.46
CA PHE A 107 -10.97 8.88 -4.83
C PHE A 107 -12.43 8.53 -5.06
N ASN A 108 -13.17 9.46 -5.63
CA ASN A 108 -14.58 9.30 -6.00
C ASN A 108 -14.82 9.85 -7.41
N GLY A 109 -15.89 9.41 -8.06
CA GLY A 109 -16.24 9.84 -9.42
C GLY A 109 -17.61 9.31 -9.83
N GLU A 110 -18.14 9.86 -10.91
CA GLU A 110 -19.47 9.50 -11.43
C GLU A 110 -19.49 8.10 -12.08
N THR A 111 -18.33 7.64 -12.55
CA THR A 111 -18.18 6.34 -13.23
C THR A 111 -17.02 5.54 -12.64
N THR A 112 -17.08 4.22 -12.79
CA THR A 112 -15.97 3.31 -12.40
C THR A 112 -14.69 3.65 -13.14
N VAL A 113 -14.78 4.05 -14.40
CA VAL A 113 -13.62 4.47 -15.21
C VAL A 113 -13.00 5.74 -14.66
N ALA A 114 -13.80 6.74 -14.28
CA ALA A 114 -13.29 7.97 -13.68
C ALA A 114 -12.54 7.70 -12.36
N ILE A 115 -13.06 6.80 -11.52
CA ILE A 115 -12.40 6.39 -10.27
C ILE A 115 -11.09 5.65 -10.56
N ALA A 116 -11.10 4.71 -11.52
CA ALA A 116 -9.91 3.96 -11.91
C ALA A 116 -8.79 4.88 -12.43
N ILE A 117 -9.14 5.89 -13.24
CA ILE A 117 -8.18 6.91 -13.73
C ILE A 117 -7.54 7.66 -12.55
N LYS A 118 -8.31 8.02 -11.53
CA LYS A 118 -7.78 8.69 -10.33
C LYS A 118 -6.78 7.82 -9.58
N HIS A 119 -7.05 6.53 -9.41
CA HIS A 119 -6.08 5.61 -8.84
C HIS A 119 -4.76 5.55 -9.64
N ILE A 120 -4.82 5.74 -10.95
CA ILE A 120 -3.64 5.73 -11.82
C ILE A 120 -2.87 7.05 -11.75
N GLN A 121 -3.55 8.20 -11.73
CA GLN A 121 -2.97 9.51 -12.03
C GLN A 121 -2.96 10.50 -10.86
N GLU A 122 -4.00 10.51 -10.02
CA GLU A 122 -4.10 11.49 -8.93
C GLU A 122 -3.22 11.09 -7.74
N GLU A 123 -2.56 12.07 -7.15
CA GLU A 123 -1.81 11.85 -5.92
C GLU A 123 -2.75 11.46 -4.77
N MET A 124 -2.24 10.61 -3.88
CA MET A 124 -2.99 10.19 -2.70
C MET A 124 -3.05 11.34 -1.70
N PRO A 125 -4.24 11.84 -1.35
CA PRO A 125 -4.35 12.87 -0.32
C PRO A 125 -3.94 12.32 1.04
N SER A 126 -3.34 13.16 1.88
CA SER A 126 -3.04 12.75 3.25
C SER A 126 -4.33 12.56 4.05
N PRO A 127 -4.46 11.48 4.85
CA PRO A 127 -5.59 11.34 5.76
C PRO A 127 -5.73 12.51 6.72
N LYS A 128 -4.63 13.20 7.05
CA LYS A 128 -4.62 14.39 7.93
C LYS A 128 -5.33 15.60 7.33
N GLU A 129 -5.46 15.67 6.00
CA GLU A 129 -6.23 16.75 5.34
C GLU A 129 -7.72 16.70 5.72
N PHE A 130 -8.23 15.49 6.01
CA PHE A 130 -9.62 15.27 6.40
C PHE A 130 -9.81 15.16 7.92
N VAL A 131 -8.79 14.66 8.60
CA VAL A 131 -8.77 14.41 10.04
C VAL A 131 -7.40 14.79 10.59
N PRO A 132 -7.18 16.08 10.96
CA PRO A 132 -5.87 16.58 11.40
C PRO A 132 -5.27 15.85 12.60
N GLU A 133 -6.11 15.22 13.43
CA GLU A 133 -5.68 14.50 14.65
C GLU A 133 -5.08 13.12 14.38
N ILE A 134 -5.09 12.63 13.13
CA ILE A 134 -4.42 11.39 12.76
C ILE A 134 -2.91 11.57 12.97
N PRO A 135 -2.25 10.67 13.72
CA PRO A 135 -0.81 10.74 13.96
C PRO A 135 0.01 10.74 12.66
N SER A 136 1.14 11.41 12.68
CA SER A 136 1.99 11.55 11.49
C SER A 136 2.50 10.22 10.96
N SER A 137 2.92 9.29 11.84
CA SER A 137 3.34 7.95 11.42
C SER A 137 2.23 7.18 10.71
N VAL A 138 1.00 7.26 11.20
CA VAL A 138 -0.16 6.57 10.60
C VAL A 138 -0.48 7.13 9.22
N ALA A 139 -0.45 8.45 9.08
CA ALA A 139 -0.63 9.09 7.78
C ALA A 139 0.45 8.66 6.78
N SER A 140 1.72 8.64 7.22
CA SER A 140 2.86 8.21 6.39
C SER A 140 2.75 6.75 5.97
N ILE A 141 2.29 5.85 6.86
CA ILE A 141 2.06 4.43 6.52
C ILE A 141 1.01 4.31 5.41
N VAL A 142 -0.13 5.01 5.54
CA VAL A 142 -1.19 4.99 4.52
C VAL A 142 -0.66 5.50 3.18
N LEU A 143 0.08 6.62 3.17
CA LEU A 143 0.66 7.19 1.96
C LEU A 143 1.68 6.25 1.32
N LYS A 144 2.51 5.56 2.11
CA LYS A 144 3.46 4.57 1.61
C LYS A 144 2.75 3.35 0.99
N CYS A 145 1.72 2.81 1.63
CA CYS A 145 0.90 1.75 1.03
C CYS A 145 0.32 2.14 -0.33
N CYS A 146 -0.07 3.41 -0.48
CA CYS A 146 -0.78 3.92 -1.64
C CYS A 146 0.12 4.58 -2.70
N GLN A 147 1.42 4.35 -2.66
CA GLN A 147 2.33 4.80 -3.71
C GLN A 147 1.93 4.21 -5.08
N LYS A 148 2.02 5.01 -6.14
CA LYS A 148 1.64 4.59 -7.50
C LYS A 148 2.53 3.47 -8.01
N SER A 149 3.86 3.60 -7.82
CA SER A 149 4.81 2.55 -8.12
C SER A 149 4.77 1.46 -7.04
N PRO A 150 4.57 0.19 -7.39
CA PRO A 150 4.64 -0.92 -6.43
C PRO A 150 5.99 -0.99 -5.68
N ASP A 151 7.07 -0.58 -6.32
CA ASP A 151 8.42 -0.63 -5.73
C ASP A 151 8.65 0.42 -4.63
N ARG A 152 7.79 1.46 -4.58
CA ARG A 152 7.81 2.47 -3.53
C ARG A 152 6.88 2.14 -2.35
N ARG A 153 6.12 1.05 -2.43
CA ARG A 153 5.27 0.56 -1.34
C ARG A 153 6.06 -0.30 -0.36
N TYR A 154 5.42 -0.77 0.69
CA TYR A 154 5.91 -1.91 1.45
C TYR A 154 6.07 -3.11 0.51
N GLN A 155 7.16 -3.85 0.67
CA GLN A 155 7.47 -4.95 -0.24
C GLN A 155 6.76 -6.26 0.17
N ASN A 156 6.35 -6.35 1.43
CA ASN A 156 5.59 -7.46 1.99
C ASN A 156 4.74 -7.00 3.19
N MET A 157 3.85 -7.86 3.65
CA MET A 157 2.99 -7.57 4.81
C MET A 157 3.77 -7.49 6.11
N ALA A 158 4.88 -8.20 6.26
CA ALA A 158 5.69 -8.17 7.49
C ALA A 158 6.28 -6.77 7.75
N GLU A 159 6.77 -6.09 6.72
CA GLU A 159 7.24 -4.71 6.82
C GLU A 159 6.11 -3.76 7.25
N LEU A 160 4.94 -3.89 6.65
CA LEU A 160 3.77 -3.09 7.00
C LEU A 160 3.32 -3.34 8.44
N ILE A 161 3.27 -4.60 8.89
CA ILE A 161 2.93 -4.96 10.28
C ILE A 161 3.92 -4.33 11.26
N ALA A 162 5.21 -4.32 10.94
CA ALA A 162 6.23 -3.74 11.80
C ALA A 162 5.98 -2.24 12.01
N ASP A 163 5.75 -1.48 10.96
CA ASP A 163 5.48 -0.05 11.03
C ASP A 163 4.14 0.25 11.72
N LEU A 164 3.08 -0.55 11.46
CA LEU A 164 1.81 -0.42 12.18
C LEU A 164 1.95 -0.63 13.68
N LYS A 165 2.73 -1.61 14.10
CA LYS A 165 3.02 -1.84 15.53
C LYS A 165 3.84 -0.71 16.13
N GLN A 166 4.83 -0.20 15.40
CA GLN A 166 5.64 0.93 15.84
C GLN A 166 4.79 2.19 16.03
N SER A 167 3.84 2.46 15.13
CA SER A 167 2.96 3.62 15.26
C SER A 167 2.00 3.56 16.46
N LEU A 168 1.72 2.38 17.01
CA LEU A 168 0.99 2.24 18.28
C LEU A 168 1.82 2.68 19.48
N ILE A 169 3.15 2.59 19.39
CA ILE A 169 4.10 2.93 20.45
C ILE A 169 4.53 4.38 20.31
N ASN A 170 4.91 4.79 19.11
CA ASN A 170 5.47 6.10 18.77
C ASN A 170 4.66 6.78 17.64
N PRO A 171 3.42 7.22 17.91
CA PRO A 171 2.51 7.68 16.87
C PRO A 171 2.98 8.92 16.12
N GLU A 172 3.72 9.82 16.75
CA GLU A 172 4.17 11.07 16.12
C GLU A 172 5.61 11.02 15.57
N GLU A 173 6.30 9.88 15.72
CA GLU A 173 7.63 9.71 15.13
C GLU A 173 7.59 9.53 13.62
N ASP A 174 8.55 10.12 12.94
CA ASP A 174 8.77 9.97 11.51
C ASP A 174 9.79 8.84 11.25
N PHE A 175 9.33 7.60 11.39
CA PHE A 175 10.15 6.40 11.16
C PHE A 175 9.86 5.72 9.81
N VAL A 176 8.81 6.16 9.10
CA VAL A 176 8.41 5.53 7.85
C VAL A 176 9.38 5.91 6.74
N VAL A 177 10.21 4.96 6.34
CA VAL A 177 11.18 5.15 5.25
C VAL A 177 10.47 5.06 3.90
N ASN A 178 10.46 6.16 3.15
CA ASN A 178 10.07 6.17 1.75
C ASN A 178 11.31 5.83 0.92
N THR A 179 11.42 4.58 0.47
CA THR A 179 12.45 4.18 -0.49
C THR A 179 12.17 4.86 -1.82
N ASP A 180 13.09 5.72 -2.25
CA ASP A 180 13.13 6.20 -3.62
C ASP A 180 14.09 5.29 -4.40
N PRO A 181 13.59 4.39 -5.28
CA PRO A 181 14.46 3.49 -6.04
C PRO A 181 15.42 4.26 -6.95
N ASP A 182 15.11 5.50 -7.29
CA ASP A 182 15.99 6.37 -8.07
C ASP A 182 17.18 6.89 -7.23
N MET A 183 17.10 6.81 -5.90
CA MET A 183 18.22 7.16 -5.00
C MET A 183 19.19 6.00 -4.79
N GLU A 184 18.75 4.75 -4.89
CA GLU A 184 19.63 3.57 -4.84
C GLU A 184 20.34 3.29 -6.18
N GLY A 185 19.77 3.75 -7.30
CA GLY A 185 20.33 3.67 -8.66
C GLY A 185 21.13 4.89 -9.08
N GLY A 186 21.31 5.86 -8.23
CA GLY A 186 22.12 7.04 -8.50
C GLY A 186 23.54 6.60 -8.79
N THR A 187 23.95 6.69 -10.04
CA THR A 187 25.36 6.61 -10.46
C THR A 187 26.13 7.56 -9.55
N ARG A 188 26.81 7.01 -8.56
CA ARG A 188 27.68 7.79 -7.68
C ARG A 188 28.72 8.40 -8.61
N MET A 189 28.67 9.71 -8.80
CA MET A 189 29.74 10.38 -9.53
C MET A 189 31.03 10.05 -8.77
N ILE A 190 31.91 9.31 -9.45
CA ILE A 190 33.23 8.95 -8.92
C ILE A 190 33.93 10.27 -8.68
N SER A 191 34.25 10.57 -7.42
CA SER A 191 35.02 11.78 -7.09
C SER A 191 36.39 11.71 -7.73
N ASP A 192 36.98 12.87 -7.98
CA ASP A 192 38.35 12.93 -8.53
C ASP A 192 39.36 12.18 -7.63
N GLU A 193 39.08 12.07 -6.33
CA GLU A 193 39.88 11.29 -5.38
C GLU A 193 39.74 9.78 -5.60
N ASP A 194 38.51 9.29 -5.87
CA ASP A 194 38.26 7.89 -6.19
C ASP A 194 38.87 7.51 -7.54
N MET A 195 38.82 8.41 -8.53
CA MET A 195 39.50 8.25 -9.82
C MET A 195 41.02 8.18 -9.68
N ALA A 196 41.58 8.97 -8.78
CA ALA A 196 43.02 8.95 -8.49
C ALA A 196 43.44 7.63 -7.81
N GLN A 197 42.61 7.07 -6.93
CA GLN A 197 42.88 5.77 -6.30
C GLN A 197 42.75 4.61 -7.29
N ILE A 198 41.80 4.64 -8.20
CA ILE A 198 41.64 3.62 -9.25
C ILE A 198 42.85 3.62 -10.18
N LYS A 199 43.31 4.79 -10.60
CA LYS A 199 44.52 4.94 -11.43
C LYS A 199 45.82 4.45 -10.77
N ARG A 200 45.91 4.49 -9.44
CA ARG A 200 47.05 3.96 -8.69
C ARG A 200 47.04 2.44 -8.54
N LYS A 201 45.90 1.79 -8.64
CA LYS A 201 45.73 0.32 -8.44
C LYS A 201 45.82 -0.49 -9.73
N VAL A 202 45.78 0.12 -10.90
CA VAL A 202 45.93 -0.57 -12.19
C VAL A 202 47.32 -0.23 -12.75
N PRO A 203 48.33 -1.10 -12.60
CA PRO A 203 49.61 -0.90 -13.30
C PRO A 203 49.36 -1.10 -14.79
N TYR A 204 49.64 -0.05 -15.59
CA TYR A 204 49.62 -0.10 -17.04
C TYR A 204 50.71 -1.10 -17.48
N GLN A 205 50.30 -2.28 -17.93
CA GLN A 205 51.18 -3.16 -18.68
C GLN A 205 51.08 -2.75 -20.14
N GLY A 206 51.95 -1.81 -20.52
CA GLY A 206 52.24 -1.52 -21.91
C GLY A 206 53.25 -2.53 -22.43
N GLY A 207 52.87 -3.22 -23.48
CA GLY A 207 53.71 -4.02 -24.35
C GLY A 207 53.26 -3.82 -25.77
#